data_87ed2a2dfb04a0c3a45a31b668ed7f6e
#
_entry.id   87ed2a2dfb04a0c3a45a31b668ed7f6e
#
_cell.length_a   1.000
_cell.length_b   1.000
_cell.length_c   1.000
_cell.angle_alpha   90.00
_cell.angle_beta   90.00
_cell.angle_gamma   90.00
#
_symmetry.space_group_name_H-M   'P 1'
#
loop_
_entity.id
_entity.type
_entity.pdbx_description
1 polymer ?
#
loop_
_entity_poly.entity_id
_entity_poly.type
_entity_poly.pdbx_seq_one_letter_code
_entity_poly.pdbx_strand_id
1 'polypeptide(L)'
;MSEPLLHVVLYQPDIPQNTGNIGRTCVAVGAKLWLIRPLGFRLDEKHLRRAGMDYWQHLDWEAVDSWSEVRERLPDRRVWCLTKFASRMVWDAEFQRGDILLFGSETRGLPESIRDENSANNLKLPMHDVVRSLNLASTANTVVYEAVRQFGGLT
;
A
#
# COMPACT_ATOMS: atom_id res chain seq x y z
N MET A 1 21.09 7.38 -6.55
CA MET A 1 19.93 6.58 -6.12
C MET A 1 18.67 7.18 -6.70
N SER A 2 17.86 6.34 -7.30
CA SER A 2 16.61 6.80 -7.88
C SER A 2 15.51 6.93 -6.84
N GLU A 3 14.58 7.85 -7.07
CA GLU A 3 13.38 7.97 -6.27
C GLU A 3 12.53 6.70 -6.41
N PRO A 4 11.82 6.28 -5.36
CA PRO A 4 10.87 5.17 -5.50
C PRO A 4 9.81 5.48 -6.55
N LEU A 5 9.43 4.46 -7.31
CA LEU A 5 8.38 4.61 -8.31
C LEU A 5 7.05 5.02 -7.67
N LEU A 6 6.75 4.43 -6.53
CA LEU A 6 5.55 4.68 -5.72
C LEU A 6 5.91 4.49 -4.25
N HIS A 7 5.09 5.04 -3.37
CA HIS A 7 5.13 4.76 -1.94
C HIS A 7 3.89 3.97 -1.57
N VAL A 8 4.08 2.73 -1.18
CA VAL A 8 2.98 1.87 -0.73
C VAL A 8 2.95 1.90 0.79
N VAL A 9 1.82 2.33 1.37
CA VAL A 9 1.66 2.48 2.81
C VAL A 9 0.58 1.53 3.30
N LEU A 10 0.92 0.69 4.28
CA LEU A 10 -0.01 -0.22 4.93
C LEU A 10 -0.31 0.30 6.33
N TYR A 11 -1.59 0.59 6.59
CA TYR A 11 -2.06 1.09 7.87
C TYR A 11 -2.36 -0.07 8.81
N GLN A 12 -1.48 -0.28 9.78
CA GLN A 12 -1.64 -1.31 10.82
C GLN A 12 -1.99 -2.70 10.24
N PRO A 13 -1.15 -3.25 9.36
CA PRO A 13 -1.46 -4.53 8.74
C PRO A 13 -1.44 -5.66 9.77
N ASP A 14 -2.37 -6.62 9.64
CA ASP A 14 -2.55 -7.70 10.58
C ASP A 14 -1.92 -9.01 10.14
N ILE A 15 -1.86 -9.26 8.84
CA ILE A 15 -1.51 -10.57 8.29
C ILE A 15 -0.11 -10.54 7.65
N PRO A 16 0.86 -11.28 8.21
CA PRO A 16 2.24 -11.21 7.72
C PRO A 16 2.40 -11.66 6.27
N GLN A 17 1.63 -12.64 5.81
CA GLN A 17 1.68 -13.12 4.44
C GLN A 17 1.29 -12.03 3.44
N ASN A 18 0.30 -11.21 3.79
CA ASN A 18 -0.11 -10.09 2.93
C ASN A 18 1.00 -9.04 2.84
N THR A 19 1.56 -8.66 3.97
CA THR A 19 2.69 -7.71 4.00
C THR A 19 3.86 -8.25 3.20
N GLY A 20 4.16 -9.54 3.34
CA GLY A 20 5.24 -10.18 2.60
C GLY A 20 5.02 -10.13 1.09
N ASN A 21 3.82 -10.48 0.63
CA ASN A 21 3.50 -10.44 -0.79
C ASN A 21 3.54 -9.03 -1.36
N ILE A 22 3.07 -8.04 -0.58
CA ILE A 22 3.13 -6.64 -0.98
C ILE A 22 4.59 -6.18 -1.07
N GLY A 23 5.42 -6.57 -0.11
CA GLY A 23 6.85 -6.27 -0.15
C GLY A 23 7.51 -6.83 -1.39
N ARG A 24 7.14 -8.03 -1.79
CA ARG A 24 7.65 -8.64 -3.03
C ARG A 24 7.28 -7.81 -4.25
N THR A 25 6.04 -7.35 -4.31
CA THR A 25 5.60 -6.47 -5.40
C THR A 25 6.39 -5.16 -5.40
N CYS A 26 6.63 -4.58 -4.22
CA CYS A 26 7.41 -3.35 -4.11
C CYS A 26 8.84 -3.52 -4.62
N VAL A 27 9.49 -4.65 -4.31
CA VAL A 27 10.82 -4.95 -4.86
C VAL A 27 10.74 -5.06 -6.37
N ALA A 28 9.71 -5.75 -6.88
CA ALA A 28 9.58 -5.98 -8.32
C ALA A 28 9.43 -4.69 -9.12
N VAL A 29 8.78 -3.67 -8.56
CA VAL A 29 8.51 -2.42 -9.32
C VAL A 29 9.37 -1.24 -8.86
N GLY A 30 10.18 -1.40 -7.84
CA GLY A 30 10.99 -0.28 -7.31
C GLY A 30 10.20 0.69 -6.46
N ALA A 31 9.19 0.22 -5.72
CA ALA A 31 8.42 1.03 -4.79
C ALA A 31 8.98 0.91 -3.37
N LYS A 32 8.74 1.93 -2.55
CA LYS A 32 9.06 1.90 -1.13
C LYS A 32 7.85 1.46 -0.35
N LEU A 33 8.05 0.60 0.65
CA LEU A 33 6.99 0.11 1.53
C LEU A 33 7.08 0.80 2.89
N TRP A 34 5.95 1.34 3.35
CA TRP A 34 5.82 1.94 4.66
C TRP A 34 4.82 1.13 5.48
N LEU A 35 5.19 0.80 6.71
CA LEU A 35 4.32 0.05 7.62
C LEU A 35 4.01 0.93 8.83
N ILE A 36 2.74 1.20 9.07
CA ILE A 36 2.29 2.00 10.22
C ILE A 36 1.94 1.05 11.36
N ARG A 37 2.66 1.22 12.50
CA ARG A 37 2.40 0.43 13.72
C ARG A 37 1.08 0.82 14.37
N PRO A 38 0.47 -0.07 15.17
CA PRO A 38 0.97 -1.39 15.53
C PRO A 38 0.76 -2.41 14.40
N LEU A 39 1.69 -3.36 14.30
CA LEU A 39 1.60 -4.45 13.36
C LEU A 39 1.07 -5.69 14.08
N GLY A 40 0.26 -6.48 13.38
CA GLY A 40 -0.28 -7.72 13.93
C GLY A 40 0.72 -8.89 13.95
N PHE A 41 1.99 -8.62 13.68
CA PHE A 41 3.04 -9.63 13.57
C PHE A 41 4.41 -9.03 13.87
N ARG A 42 5.43 -9.87 13.94
CA ARG A 42 6.81 -9.43 14.18
C ARG A 42 7.59 -9.30 12.88
N LEU A 43 8.34 -8.19 12.78
CA LEU A 43 9.26 -7.94 11.65
C LEU A 43 10.68 -8.23 12.11
N ASP A 44 10.98 -9.48 12.46
CA ASP A 44 12.36 -9.88 12.75
C ASP A 44 12.85 -10.83 11.66
N GLU A 45 14.17 -10.94 11.56
CA GLU A 45 14.83 -11.72 10.52
C GLU A 45 14.36 -13.19 10.50
N LYS A 46 14.17 -13.77 11.68
CA LYS A 46 13.76 -15.17 11.82
C LYS A 46 12.36 -15.41 11.24
N HIS A 47 11.41 -14.51 11.57
CA HIS A 47 10.05 -14.64 11.06
C HIS A 47 9.99 -14.38 9.55
N LEU A 48 10.77 -13.43 9.06
CA LEU A 48 10.85 -13.12 7.63
C LEU A 48 11.40 -14.32 6.85
N ARG A 49 12.44 -14.97 7.34
CA ARG A 49 13.02 -16.17 6.71
C ARG A 49 12.02 -17.32 6.66
N ARG A 50 11.29 -17.55 7.75
CA ARG A 50 10.28 -18.62 7.81
C ARG A 50 9.15 -18.39 6.82
N ALA A 51 8.84 -17.14 6.53
CA ALA A 51 7.79 -16.79 5.57
C ALA A 51 8.29 -16.83 4.12
N GLY A 52 9.55 -17.19 3.88
CA GLY A 52 10.11 -17.26 2.52
C GLY A 52 10.36 -15.90 1.89
N MET A 53 10.59 -14.88 2.72
CA MET A 53 10.74 -13.49 2.25
C MET A 53 12.21 -13.15 1.98
N ASP A 54 12.88 -13.94 1.13
CA ASP A 54 14.29 -13.74 0.81
C ASP A 54 14.55 -12.39 0.13
N TYR A 55 13.56 -11.90 -0.64
CA TYR A 55 13.64 -10.60 -1.32
C TYR A 55 13.59 -9.42 -0.36
N TRP A 56 13.23 -9.64 0.92
CA TRP A 56 13.08 -8.56 1.90
C TRP A 56 14.36 -7.76 2.09
N GLN A 57 15.51 -8.39 1.95
CA GLN A 57 16.81 -7.71 2.03
C GLN A 57 17.01 -6.67 0.91
N HIS A 58 16.26 -6.79 -0.19
CA HIS A 58 16.32 -5.84 -1.31
C HIS A 58 15.21 -4.79 -1.25
N LEU A 59 14.34 -4.89 -0.26
CA LEU A 59 13.20 -4.00 -0.12
C LEU A 59 13.61 -2.70 0.58
N ASP A 60 13.24 -1.58 -0.04
CA ASP A 60 13.30 -0.28 0.62
C ASP A 60 12.03 -0.16 1.47
N TRP A 61 12.17 -0.20 2.80
CA TRP A 61 11.02 -0.16 3.68
C TRP A 61 11.33 0.55 5.00
N GLU A 62 10.28 1.09 5.62
CA GLU A 62 10.35 1.67 6.95
C GLU A 62 9.07 1.36 7.72
N ALA A 63 9.21 1.19 9.04
CA ALA A 63 8.07 1.13 9.94
C ALA A 63 8.02 2.45 10.73
N VAL A 64 6.82 3.02 10.82
CA VAL A 64 6.59 4.30 11.49
C VAL A 64 5.42 4.16 12.47
N ASP A 65 5.23 5.16 13.33
CA ASP A 65 4.23 5.06 14.41
C ASP A 65 2.87 5.65 14.04
N SER A 66 2.81 6.45 12.97
CA SER A 66 1.55 7.09 12.60
C SER A 66 1.52 7.49 11.12
N TRP A 67 0.31 7.70 10.62
CA TRP A 67 0.11 8.27 9.29
C TRP A 67 0.70 9.68 9.21
N SER A 68 0.59 10.46 10.27
CA SER A 68 1.18 11.80 10.34
C SER A 68 2.67 11.78 10.07
N GLU A 69 3.37 10.77 10.59
CA GLU A 69 4.82 10.64 10.36
C GLU A 69 5.13 10.43 8.88
N VAL A 70 4.34 9.62 8.18
CA VAL A 70 4.50 9.44 6.74
C VAL A 70 4.30 10.79 6.02
N ARG A 71 3.27 11.54 6.39
CA ARG A 71 2.98 12.83 5.76
C ARG A 71 4.07 13.86 6.00
N GLU A 72 4.67 13.86 7.18
CA GLU A 72 5.80 14.75 7.47
C GLU A 72 7.02 14.42 6.61
N ARG A 73 7.23 13.13 6.33
CA ARG A 73 8.33 12.66 5.51
C ARG A 73 8.09 12.86 4.02
N LEU A 74 6.83 12.90 3.59
CA LEU A 74 6.41 13.00 2.19
C LEU A 74 5.34 14.08 2.02
N PRO A 75 5.66 15.35 2.36
CA PRO A 75 4.64 16.40 2.41
C PRO A 75 4.04 16.77 1.06
N ASP A 76 4.79 16.61 -0.02
CA ASP A 76 4.37 17.05 -1.35
C ASP A 76 3.81 15.93 -2.24
N ARG A 77 3.74 14.70 -1.71
CA ARG A 77 3.26 13.57 -2.51
C ARG A 77 1.74 13.48 -2.43
N ARG A 78 1.13 13.15 -3.57
CA ARG A 78 -0.31 12.94 -3.62
C ARG A 78 -0.65 11.60 -2.97
N VAL A 79 -1.81 11.55 -2.31
CA VAL A 79 -2.27 10.37 -1.59
C VAL A 79 -3.51 9.80 -2.26
N TRP A 80 -3.52 8.51 -2.49
CA TRP A 80 -4.68 7.76 -2.96
C TRP A 80 -5.01 6.72 -1.89
N CYS A 81 -6.25 6.73 -1.42
CA CYS A 81 -6.71 5.79 -0.39
C CYS A 81 -7.54 4.69 -1.01
N LEU A 82 -7.18 3.44 -0.74
CA LEU A 82 -7.96 2.30 -1.21
C LEU A 82 -8.98 1.94 -0.13
N THR A 83 -10.25 2.08 -0.47
CA THR A 83 -11.34 1.84 0.48
C THR A 83 -12.63 1.45 -0.24
N LYS A 84 -13.37 0.53 0.35
CA LYS A 84 -14.67 0.11 -0.20
C LYS A 84 -15.72 1.23 -0.18
N PHE A 85 -15.48 2.29 0.60
CA PHE A 85 -16.40 3.43 0.69
C PHE A 85 -16.22 4.45 -0.42
N ALA A 86 -15.26 4.25 -1.31
CA ALA A 86 -15.02 5.16 -2.43
C ALA A 86 -16.11 5.04 -3.49
N SER A 87 -16.31 6.11 -4.25
CA SER A 87 -17.17 6.11 -5.43
C SER A 87 -16.36 6.00 -6.73
N ARG A 88 -15.08 6.39 -6.71
CA ARG A 88 -14.21 6.32 -7.89
C ARG A 88 -13.53 4.96 -7.99
N MET A 89 -13.38 4.48 -9.22
CA MET A 89 -12.65 3.26 -9.48
C MET A 89 -11.15 3.54 -9.61
N VAL A 90 -10.33 2.54 -9.31
CA VAL A 90 -8.87 2.66 -9.39
C VAL A 90 -8.42 3.17 -10.77
N TRP A 91 -9.02 2.67 -11.84
CA TRP A 91 -8.62 3.07 -13.20
C TRP A 91 -9.07 4.46 -13.62
N ASP A 92 -9.92 5.13 -12.82
CA ASP A 92 -10.29 6.52 -13.07
C ASP A 92 -9.26 7.51 -12.49
N ALA A 93 -8.32 7.03 -11.71
CA ALA A 93 -7.27 7.86 -11.13
C ALA A 93 -6.13 8.06 -12.13
N GLU A 94 -5.56 9.25 -12.13
CA GLU A 94 -4.37 9.55 -12.91
C GLU A 94 -3.17 9.52 -11.97
N PHE A 95 -2.51 8.37 -11.86
CA PHE A 95 -1.36 8.20 -10.99
C PHE A 95 -0.13 8.93 -11.53
N GLN A 96 0.67 9.44 -10.62
CA GLN A 96 1.98 10.05 -10.94
C GLN A 96 3.07 9.31 -10.18
N ARG A 97 4.27 9.29 -10.77
CA ARG A 97 5.43 8.68 -10.12
C ARG A 97 5.68 9.35 -8.78
N GLY A 98 5.92 8.54 -7.76
CA GLY A 98 6.12 9.01 -6.40
C GLY A 98 4.84 9.20 -5.59
N ASP A 99 3.66 8.92 -6.16
CA ASP A 99 2.41 8.97 -5.42
C ASP A 99 2.39 7.97 -4.27
N ILE A 100 1.59 8.29 -3.25
CA ILE A 100 1.35 7.41 -2.11
C ILE A 100 0.07 6.62 -2.37
N LEU A 101 0.17 5.30 -2.25
CA LEU A 101 -0.98 4.40 -2.28
C LEU A 101 -1.18 3.87 -0.86
N LEU A 102 -2.28 4.25 -0.22
CA LEU A 102 -2.55 3.93 1.18
C LEU A 102 -3.62 2.87 1.30
N PHE A 103 -3.29 1.77 1.98
CA PHE A 103 -4.17 0.63 2.19
C PHE A 103 -4.46 0.44 3.67
N GLY A 104 -5.70 0.12 4.00
CA GLY A 104 -6.11 -0.14 5.38
C GLY A 104 -5.78 -1.56 5.84
N SER A 105 -5.97 -1.80 7.14
CA SER A 105 -5.76 -3.13 7.69
C SER A 105 -6.80 -4.11 7.14
N GLU A 106 -6.46 -5.40 7.17
CA GLU A 106 -7.34 -6.45 6.64
C GLU A 106 -8.67 -6.53 7.36
N THR A 107 -8.68 -6.21 8.66
CA THR A 107 -9.88 -6.36 9.48
C THR A 107 -10.66 -5.07 9.68
N ARG A 108 -10.00 -3.91 9.68
CA ARG A 108 -10.63 -2.63 10.04
C ARG A 108 -10.64 -1.59 8.93
N GLY A 109 -9.86 -1.78 7.85
CA GLY A 109 -9.71 -0.80 6.80
C GLY A 109 -9.00 0.46 7.29
N LEU A 110 -9.24 1.57 6.60
CA LEU A 110 -8.66 2.87 6.97
C LEU A 110 -9.58 3.62 7.93
N PRO A 111 -9.02 4.37 8.89
CA PRO A 111 -9.82 5.25 9.74
C PRO A 111 -10.62 6.27 8.89
N GLU A 112 -11.82 6.58 9.35
CA GLU A 112 -12.68 7.55 8.68
C GLU A 112 -12.00 8.92 8.53
N SER A 113 -11.24 9.35 9.55
CA SER A 113 -10.52 10.61 9.51
C SER A 113 -9.53 10.70 8.33
N ILE A 114 -8.85 9.61 8.05
CA ILE A 114 -7.90 9.55 6.92
C ILE A 114 -8.65 9.55 5.59
N ARG A 115 -9.76 8.79 5.51
CA ARG A 115 -10.60 8.76 4.30
C ARG A 115 -11.18 10.14 4.00
N ASP A 116 -11.66 10.84 5.02
CA ASP A 116 -12.26 12.16 4.87
C ASP A 116 -11.24 13.22 4.46
N GLU A 117 -10.04 13.14 5.01
CA GLU A 117 -8.93 14.03 4.67
C GLU A 117 -8.57 13.96 3.19
N ASN A 118 -8.76 12.79 2.58
CA ASN A 118 -8.41 12.53 1.19
C ASN A 118 -9.63 12.15 0.35
N SER A 119 -10.80 12.69 0.65
CA SER A 119 -12.08 12.25 0.09
C SER A 119 -12.13 12.23 -1.43
N ALA A 120 -11.51 13.19 -2.09
CA ALA A 120 -11.47 13.24 -3.56
C ALA A 120 -10.60 12.12 -4.18
N ASN A 121 -9.72 11.54 -3.39
CA ASN A 121 -8.75 10.54 -3.84
C ASN A 121 -8.99 9.16 -3.24
N ASN A 122 -10.20 8.89 -2.79
CA ASN A 122 -10.59 7.53 -2.38
C ASN A 122 -10.93 6.72 -3.61
N LEU A 123 -10.37 5.53 -3.69
CA LEU A 123 -10.51 4.64 -4.85
C LEU A 123 -10.94 3.25 -4.39
N LYS A 124 -11.63 2.54 -5.27
CA LYS A 124 -12.03 1.15 -5.01
C LYS A 124 -11.83 0.29 -6.25
N LEU A 125 -11.77 -1.01 -6.01
CA LEU A 125 -11.92 -2.02 -7.05
C LEU A 125 -13.37 -2.51 -6.99
N PRO A 126 -14.06 -2.64 -8.12
CA PRO A 126 -15.44 -3.14 -8.10
C PRO A 126 -15.48 -4.61 -7.70
N MET A 127 -16.49 -4.99 -6.94
CA MET A 127 -16.72 -6.38 -6.55
C MET A 127 -18.20 -6.61 -6.32
N HIS A 128 -18.64 -7.84 -6.54
CA HIS A 128 -20.02 -8.21 -6.23
C HIS A 128 -20.24 -8.31 -4.71
N ASP A 129 -21.45 -8.04 -4.26
CA ASP A 129 -21.79 -7.94 -2.85
C ASP A 129 -21.64 -9.24 -2.04
N VAL A 130 -21.55 -10.38 -2.72
CA VAL A 130 -21.33 -11.67 -2.06
C VAL A 130 -19.97 -11.74 -1.38
N VAL A 131 -19.04 -10.84 -1.75
CA VAL A 131 -17.70 -10.73 -1.17
C VAL A 131 -17.62 -9.43 -0.38
N ARG A 132 -17.18 -9.50 0.88
CA ARG A 132 -17.07 -8.32 1.74
C ARG A 132 -15.87 -7.45 1.42
N SER A 133 -14.79 -8.10 1.01
CA SER A 133 -13.53 -7.43 0.70
C SER A 133 -12.66 -8.36 -0.11
N LEU A 134 -11.69 -7.79 -0.80
CA LEU A 134 -10.67 -8.55 -1.50
C LEU A 134 -9.45 -8.71 -0.59
N ASN A 135 -8.68 -9.76 -0.81
CA ASN A 135 -7.41 -9.94 -0.13
C ASN A 135 -6.54 -8.70 -0.31
N LEU A 136 -5.92 -8.23 0.77
CA LEU A 136 -5.13 -7.01 0.76
C LEU A 136 -3.97 -7.08 -0.24
N ALA A 137 -3.22 -8.17 -0.26
CA ALA A 137 -2.09 -8.31 -1.18
C ALA A 137 -2.55 -8.32 -2.64
N SER A 138 -3.68 -8.97 -2.91
CA SER A 138 -4.26 -8.99 -4.27
C SER A 138 -4.68 -7.58 -4.69
N THR A 139 -5.31 -6.83 -3.79
CA THR A 139 -5.70 -5.44 -4.05
C THR A 139 -4.47 -4.57 -4.31
N ALA A 140 -3.48 -4.64 -3.45
CA ALA A 140 -2.27 -3.82 -3.58
C ALA A 140 -1.55 -4.13 -4.89
N ASN A 141 -1.42 -5.41 -5.22
CA ASN A 141 -0.77 -5.83 -6.46
C ASN A 141 -1.50 -5.26 -7.69
N THR A 142 -2.82 -5.34 -7.69
CA THR A 142 -3.65 -4.82 -8.78
C THR A 142 -3.46 -3.32 -8.94
N VAL A 143 -3.53 -2.56 -7.84
CA VAL A 143 -3.43 -1.11 -7.89
C VAL A 143 -2.03 -0.67 -8.31
N VAL A 144 -0.99 -1.28 -7.76
CA VAL A 144 0.39 -0.97 -8.11
C VAL A 144 0.61 -1.17 -9.62
N TYR A 145 0.15 -2.29 -10.17
CA TYR A 145 0.35 -2.56 -11.59
C TYR A 145 -0.55 -1.73 -12.49
N GLU A 146 -1.69 -1.26 -12.02
CA GLU A 146 -2.46 -0.27 -12.78
C GLU A 146 -1.67 1.04 -12.88
N ALA A 147 -1.00 1.47 -11.81
CA ALA A 147 -0.13 2.64 -11.86
C ALA A 147 1.03 2.42 -12.82
N VAL A 148 1.68 1.26 -12.77
CA VAL A 148 2.77 0.90 -13.69
C VAL A 148 2.29 0.96 -15.14
N ARG A 149 1.09 0.44 -15.41
CA ARG A 149 0.50 0.51 -16.76
C ARG A 149 0.37 1.95 -17.23
N GLN A 150 -0.15 2.83 -16.35
CA GLN A 150 -0.30 4.24 -16.70
C GLN A 150 1.04 4.92 -16.96
N PHE A 151 2.08 4.53 -16.23
CA PHE A 151 3.44 5.07 -16.41
C PHE A 151 4.12 4.56 -17.68
N GLY A 152 3.59 3.53 -18.30
CA GLY A 152 4.19 2.90 -19.49
C GLY A 152 5.36 1.99 -19.17
N GLY A 153 5.51 1.55 -17.92
CA GLY A 153 6.56 0.65 -17.47
C GLY A 153 7.24 1.12 -16.19
N LEU A 154 8.42 0.54 -15.93
CA LEU A 154 9.13 0.78 -14.68
C LEU A 154 10.14 1.93 -14.74
N THR A 155 10.36 2.47 -15.91
CA THR A 155 11.33 3.57 -16.11
C THR A 155 10.72 4.78 -16.76
#